data_34c9cf09a1e9ab13860a632e73cd7cf6
#
_entry.id   34c9cf09a1e9ab13860a632e73cd7cf6
#
_cell.length_a   1.000
_cell.length_b   1.000
_cell.length_c   1.000
_cell.angle_alpha   90.00
_cell.angle_beta   90.00
_cell.angle_gamma   90.00
#
_symmetry.space_group_name_H-M   'P 1'
#
loop_
_entity.id
_entity.type
_entity.pdbx_description
1 polymer ?
#
loop_
_entity_poly.entity_id
_entity_poly.type
_entity_poly.pdbx_seq_one_letter_code
_entity_poly.pdbx_strand_id
1 'polypeptide(L)'
;MRIKFSRINFETECFNDCINGRGFIINDVPFSDVDKTIKNLDGPRSVRYGTTYGDNNEFMDRYHCKCGKYIGATFEGEVCPECGTTIEYKDVDILYTGWLNFYPYKILNPLWFHKLQSALSKKNLENIISNKNIITSNGILRRYNDEIEVKKSMLKYHNIGLQAFYENFEEIMEYFKKKKKIKADLIDTLIENKDILWTSKIPVYSTVLRPQGLTAESFYFSSVDKQIYPLTAITINLKKASPIEVPLYLYQAQLRVNKLWDLNFALIDGKDGWIRSNVLGGQWNYTGCL
;
A
#
# COMPACT_ATOMS: atom_id res chain seq x y z
N MET A 1 13.20 19.18 -24.20
CA MET A 1 12.51 18.13 -23.45
C MET A 1 11.32 18.76 -22.73
N ARG A 2 10.07 18.36 -22.99
CA ARG A 2 8.90 18.90 -22.28
C ARG A 2 8.57 17.94 -21.14
N ILE A 3 8.68 18.38 -19.90
CA ILE A 3 8.22 17.62 -18.72
C ILE A 3 6.70 17.78 -18.65
N LYS A 4 5.98 16.67 -18.72
CA LYS A 4 4.53 16.64 -18.57
C LYS A 4 4.21 16.05 -17.20
N PHE A 5 3.54 16.82 -16.35
CA PHE A 5 2.99 16.31 -15.10
C PHE A 5 1.60 15.73 -15.36
N SER A 6 1.37 14.51 -14.90
CA SER A 6 0.06 13.86 -14.94
C SER A 6 -0.38 13.48 -13.53
N ARG A 7 -1.69 13.39 -13.32
CA ARG A 7 -2.25 12.87 -12.07
C ARG A 7 -2.14 11.35 -12.08
N ILE A 8 -1.67 10.78 -10.99
CA ILE A 8 -1.52 9.32 -10.87
C ILE A 8 -2.86 8.73 -10.41
N ASN A 9 -3.39 7.81 -11.22
CA ASN A 9 -4.53 6.98 -10.87
C ASN A 9 -4.05 5.54 -10.67
N PHE A 10 -4.12 5.03 -9.45
CA PHE A 10 -3.60 3.70 -9.10
C PHE A 10 -4.31 2.55 -9.82
N GLU A 11 -5.58 2.71 -10.19
CA GLU A 11 -6.29 1.70 -10.98
C GLU A 11 -5.67 1.58 -12.39
N THR A 12 -5.42 2.73 -13.03
CA THR A 12 -4.82 2.78 -14.37
C THR A 12 -3.37 2.30 -14.35
N GLU A 13 -2.59 2.71 -13.35
CA GLU A 13 -1.20 2.27 -13.22
C GLU A 13 -1.10 0.76 -12.97
N CYS A 14 -1.95 0.22 -12.09
CA CYS A 14 -2.02 -1.23 -11.86
C CYS A 14 -2.35 -1.99 -13.15
N PHE A 15 -3.30 -1.51 -13.93
CA PHE A 15 -3.69 -2.10 -15.20
C PHE A 15 -2.52 -2.08 -16.21
N ASN A 16 -1.86 -0.93 -16.35
CA ASN A 16 -0.71 -0.76 -17.23
C ASN A 16 0.46 -1.66 -16.83
N ASP A 17 0.80 -1.71 -15.54
CA ASP A 17 1.88 -2.56 -15.03
C ASP A 17 1.61 -4.03 -15.30
N CYS A 18 0.39 -4.50 -15.05
CA CYS A 18 0.02 -5.89 -15.28
C CYS A 18 0.07 -6.27 -16.77
N ILE A 19 -0.42 -5.40 -17.68
CA ILE A 19 -0.38 -5.64 -19.12
C ILE A 19 1.05 -5.64 -19.66
N ASN A 20 1.88 -4.71 -19.19
CA ASN A 20 3.27 -4.59 -19.63
C ASN A 20 4.21 -5.62 -18.99
N GLY A 21 3.68 -6.54 -18.19
CA GLY A 21 4.48 -7.57 -17.49
C GLY A 21 5.38 -7.04 -16.39
N ARG A 22 5.16 -5.78 -15.94
CA ARG A 22 5.91 -5.12 -14.86
C ARG A 22 5.15 -5.08 -13.52
N GLY A 23 4.05 -5.80 -13.41
CA GLY A 23 3.26 -5.83 -12.22
C GLY A 23 2.48 -7.12 -12.02
N PHE A 24 2.07 -7.37 -10.78
CA PHE A 24 1.23 -8.51 -10.41
C PHE A 24 0.33 -8.17 -9.22
N ILE A 25 -0.75 -8.93 -9.08
CA ILE A 25 -1.64 -8.78 -7.91
C ILE A 25 -1.13 -9.66 -6.77
N ILE A 26 -0.93 -9.06 -5.62
CA ILE A 26 -0.55 -9.77 -4.39
C ILE A 26 -1.77 -10.51 -3.86
N ASN A 27 -1.69 -11.86 -3.85
CA ASN A 27 -2.79 -12.73 -3.44
C ASN A 27 -2.42 -13.65 -2.27
N ASP A 28 -1.14 -13.81 -1.97
CA ASP A 28 -0.66 -14.74 -0.95
C ASP A 28 -0.30 -14.03 0.35
N VAL A 29 -0.50 -14.74 1.45
CA VAL A 29 -0.09 -14.28 2.79
C VAL A 29 1.43 -14.32 2.88
N PRO A 30 2.05 -13.36 3.60
CA PRO A 30 3.47 -13.47 3.95
C PRO A 30 3.72 -14.76 4.69
N PHE A 31 4.81 -15.46 4.33
CA PHE A 31 5.10 -16.72 5.01
C PHE A 31 5.57 -16.60 6.45
N SER A 32 5.36 -17.68 7.18
CA SER A 32 6.21 -18.04 8.31
C SER A 32 7.54 -18.61 7.77
N ASP A 33 8.63 -18.43 8.49
CA ASP A 33 9.98 -18.88 8.13
C ASP A 33 10.12 -20.38 7.76
N VAL A 34 9.10 -21.15 8.01
CA VAL A 34 9.07 -22.60 7.79
C VAL A 34 8.68 -22.97 6.37
N ASP A 35 7.91 -22.15 5.67
CA ASP A 35 7.43 -22.42 4.30
C ASP A 35 8.19 -21.61 3.25
N LYS A 36 9.49 -21.82 3.16
CA LYS A 36 10.37 -21.17 2.16
C LYS A 36 10.14 -21.64 0.73
N THR A 37 9.16 -22.46 0.52
CA THR A 37 8.91 -23.10 -0.75
C THR A 37 7.77 -22.46 -1.53
N ILE A 38 7.94 -22.40 -2.81
CA ILE A 38 7.06 -22.26 -4.00
C ILE A 38 5.69 -21.54 -3.81
N LYS A 39 5.05 -21.65 -2.66
CA LYS A 39 3.65 -21.26 -2.43
C LYS A 39 3.38 -19.75 -2.43
N ASN A 40 4.40 -18.91 -2.37
CA ASN A 40 4.24 -17.46 -2.25
C ASN A 40 4.67 -16.68 -3.49
N LEU A 41 4.42 -17.23 -4.66
CA LEU A 41 4.74 -16.58 -5.94
C LEU A 41 4.08 -15.21 -6.09
N ASP A 42 2.96 -14.98 -5.45
CA ASP A 42 2.20 -13.75 -5.51
C ASP A 42 2.14 -13.01 -4.16
N GLY A 43 3.10 -13.27 -3.28
CA GLY A 43 3.22 -12.61 -1.98
C GLY A 43 3.95 -11.26 -2.03
N PRO A 44 4.01 -10.54 -0.90
CA PRO A 44 4.70 -9.25 -0.80
C PRO A 44 6.21 -9.31 -1.06
N ARG A 45 6.80 -10.51 -1.01
CA ARG A 45 8.21 -10.79 -1.31
C ARG A 45 8.36 -11.87 -2.37
N SER A 46 7.49 -11.80 -3.36
CA SER A 46 7.51 -12.71 -4.49
C SER A 46 8.83 -12.68 -5.24
N VAL A 47 9.26 -13.84 -5.73
CA VAL A 47 10.39 -13.99 -6.68
C VAL A 47 10.16 -13.21 -8.00
N ARG A 48 8.94 -12.75 -8.25
CA ARG A 48 8.62 -11.88 -9.39
C ARG A 48 9.34 -10.55 -9.35
N TYR A 49 9.74 -10.08 -8.17
CA TYR A 49 10.57 -8.87 -8.03
C TYR A 49 12.03 -9.08 -8.45
N GLY A 50 12.44 -10.32 -8.74
CA GLY A 50 13.79 -10.65 -9.16
C GLY A 50 14.74 -11.10 -8.04
N THR A 51 14.47 -10.75 -6.77
CA THR A 51 15.21 -11.27 -5.61
C THR A 51 14.28 -11.88 -4.58
N THR A 52 14.71 -12.96 -3.95
CA THR A 52 13.97 -13.64 -2.88
C THR A 52 14.30 -13.03 -1.51
N TYR A 53 15.51 -12.52 -1.37
CA TYR A 53 16.05 -11.98 -0.12
C TYR A 53 16.66 -10.61 -0.37
N GLY A 54 16.67 -9.76 0.63
CA GLY A 54 17.34 -8.46 0.54
C GLY A 54 18.82 -8.60 0.25
N ASP A 55 19.34 -7.67 -0.47
CA ASP A 55 20.56 -7.58 -1.28
C ASP A 55 21.92 -7.88 -0.64
N ASN A 56 21.98 -8.62 0.44
CA ASN A 56 23.30 -8.96 1.03
C ASN A 56 24.10 -9.96 0.20
N ASN A 57 23.50 -10.61 -0.83
CA ASN A 57 24.18 -11.56 -1.73
C ASN A 57 23.74 -11.35 -3.19
N GLU A 58 23.90 -10.16 -3.70
CA GLU A 58 23.45 -9.71 -5.02
C GLU A 58 23.74 -10.64 -6.18
N PHE A 59 24.88 -11.33 -6.16
CA PHE A 59 25.31 -12.17 -7.29
C PHE A 59 24.78 -13.60 -7.24
N MET A 60 24.54 -14.15 -6.06
CA MET A 60 24.09 -15.54 -5.95
C MET A 60 22.58 -15.71 -6.10
N ASP A 61 21.82 -14.70 -5.70
CA ASP A 61 20.35 -14.77 -5.70
C ASP A 61 19.72 -14.50 -7.08
N ARG A 62 20.51 -14.05 -8.04
CA ARG A 62 20.02 -13.73 -9.40
C ARG A 62 19.85 -14.96 -10.28
N TYR A 63 20.63 -16.01 -10.01
CA TYR A 63 20.49 -17.32 -10.65
C TYR A 63 19.71 -18.26 -9.74
N HIS A 64 18.41 -18.31 -9.88
CA HIS A 64 17.59 -19.22 -9.06
C HIS A 64 16.35 -19.70 -9.79
N CYS A 65 15.88 -20.87 -9.43
CA CYS A 65 14.58 -21.36 -9.86
C CYS A 65 13.46 -20.84 -8.94
N LYS A 66 12.22 -20.89 -9.42
CA LYS A 66 11.04 -20.42 -8.67
C LYS A 66 10.85 -21.13 -7.33
N CYS A 67 11.27 -22.36 -7.21
CA CYS A 67 11.15 -23.16 -5.99
C CYS A 67 12.32 -23.01 -5.02
N GLY A 68 13.38 -22.29 -5.39
CA GLY A 68 14.55 -22.11 -4.55
C GLY A 68 15.46 -23.34 -4.42
N LYS A 69 15.20 -24.42 -5.14
CA LYS A 69 16.01 -25.66 -5.07
C LYS A 69 17.40 -25.44 -5.67
N TYR A 70 17.47 -24.74 -6.79
CA TYR A 70 18.71 -24.40 -7.47
C TYR A 70 18.98 -22.91 -7.29
N ILE A 71 20.11 -22.59 -6.70
CA ILE A 71 20.57 -21.21 -6.46
C ILE A 71 22.06 -21.14 -6.83
N GLY A 72 22.41 -20.17 -7.65
CA GLY A 72 23.78 -19.87 -8.03
C GLY A 72 24.04 -19.98 -9.52
N ALA A 73 25.07 -19.25 -9.97
CA ALA A 73 25.49 -19.17 -11.38
C ALA A 73 25.96 -20.51 -11.97
N THR A 74 26.34 -21.47 -11.11
CA THR A 74 26.73 -22.82 -11.53
C THR A 74 25.61 -23.61 -12.20
N PHE A 75 24.37 -23.20 -11.98
CA PHE A 75 23.19 -23.85 -12.55
C PHE A 75 22.62 -23.10 -13.76
N GLU A 76 23.34 -22.10 -14.28
CA GLU A 76 22.87 -21.33 -15.43
C GLU A 76 22.57 -22.22 -16.63
N GLY A 77 21.36 -22.06 -17.20
CA GLY A 77 20.88 -22.85 -18.32
C GLY A 77 20.19 -24.17 -17.92
N GLU A 78 20.28 -24.59 -16.67
CA GLU A 78 19.57 -25.80 -16.20
C GLU A 78 18.09 -25.54 -15.99
N VAL A 79 17.29 -26.58 -16.23
CA VAL A 79 15.83 -26.56 -15.96
C VAL A 79 15.58 -27.28 -14.64
N CYS A 80 14.99 -26.59 -13.68
CA CYS A 80 14.63 -27.19 -12.40
C CYS A 80 13.58 -28.29 -12.58
N PRO A 81 13.85 -29.54 -12.15
CA PRO A 81 12.92 -30.65 -12.34
C PRO A 81 11.63 -30.52 -11.51
N GLU A 82 11.63 -29.72 -10.45
CA GLU A 82 10.47 -29.55 -9.59
C GLU A 82 9.52 -28.44 -10.04
N CYS A 83 10.05 -27.33 -10.54
CA CYS A 83 9.21 -26.18 -10.91
C CYS A 83 9.28 -25.82 -12.40
N GLY A 84 10.07 -26.55 -13.19
CA GLY A 84 10.20 -26.33 -14.63
C GLY A 84 10.80 -24.97 -15.02
N THR A 85 11.41 -24.24 -14.08
CA THR A 85 12.00 -22.93 -14.37
C THR A 85 13.40 -23.11 -14.88
N THR A 86 13.74 -22.49 -16.02
CA THR A 86 15.12 -22.34 -16.49
C THR A 86 15.84 -21.35 -15.58
N ILE A 87 17.04 -21.72 -15.12
CA ILE A 87 17.86 -20.87 -14.28
C ILE A 87 18.67 -19.95 -15.16
N GLU A 88 18.40 -18.69 -15.08
CA GLU A 88 19.05 -17.64 -15.85
C GLU A 88 19.26 -16.41 -15.00
N TYR A 89 20.20 -15.55 -15.41
CA TYR A 89 20.43 -14.28 -14.74
C TYR A 89 19.17 -13.41 -14.81
N LYS A 90 18.62 -13.09 -13.65
CA LYS A 90 17.49 -12.17 -13.54
C LYS A 90 17.96 -10.88 -12.91
N ASP A 91 17.95 -9.83 -13.70
CA ASP A 91 18.17 -8.50 -13.16
C ASP A 91 16.93 -8.03 -12.39
N VAL A 92 17.17 -7.26 -11.33
CA VAL A 92 16.09 -6.73 -10.51
C VAL A 92 15.53 -5.50 -11.20
N ASP A 93 14.28 -5.59 -11.64
CA ASP A 93 13.56 -4.42 -12.12
C ASP A 93 13.00 -3.63 -10.91
N ILE A 94 13.61 -2.50 -10.61
CA ILE A 94 13.17 -1.58 -9.54
C ILE A 94 11.74 -1.10 -9.80
N LEU A 95 11.34 -1.03 -11.06
CA LEU A 95 10.01 -0.59 -11.47
C LEU A 95 8.95 -1.69 -11.37
N TYR A 96 9.36 -2.95 -11.08
CA TYR A 96 8.42 -4.05 -10.93
C TYR A 96 7.58 -3.85 -9.67
N THR A 97 6.27 -3.78 -9.83
CA THR A 97 5.35 -3.38 -8.76
C THR A 97 4.36 -4.50 -8.44
N GLY A 98 4.27 -4.87 -7.17
CA GLY A 98 3.15 -5.66 -6.67
C GLY A 98 1.96 -4.74 -6.33
N TRP A 99 0.75 -5.25 -6.44
CA TRP A 99 -0.45 -4.49 -6.19
C TRP A 99 -1.35 -5.18 -5.17
N LEU A 100 -1.59 -4.54 -4.05
CA LEU A 100 -2.64 -4.96 -3.11
C LEU A 100 -4.00 -4.63 -3.72
N ASN A 101 -4.93 -5.57 -3.66
CA ASN A 101 -6.25 -5.44 -4.29
C ASN A 101 -7.37 -5.51 -3.25
N PHE A 102 -8.06 -4.41 -3.05
CA PHE A 102 -9.21 -4.28 -2.14
C PHE A 102 -10.56 -4.47 -2.85
N TYR A 103 -10.56 -4.67 -4.18
CA TYR A 103 -11.80 -4.86 -4.94
C TYR A 103 -12.71 -5.95 -4.30
N PRO A 104 -14.03 -5.74 -4.18
CA PRO A 104 -14.85 -4.66 -4.78
C PRO A 104 -14.87 -3.34 -3.99
N TYR A 105 -14.20 -3.27 -2.86
CA TYR A 105 -14.22 -2.11 -1.98
C TYR A 105 -13.24 -1.02 -2.42
N LYS A 106 -13.49 0.20 -1.94
CA LYS A 106 -12.64 1.37 -2.18
C LYS A 106 -12.08 1.90 -0.86
N ILE A 107 -10.84 2.36 -0.90
CA ILE A 107 -10.17 3.07 0.18
C ILE A 107 -9.71 4.43 -0.33
N LEU A 108 -9.40 5.36 0.57
CA LEU A 108 -8.87 6.67 0.20
C LEU A 108 -7.43 6.56 -0.27
N ASN A 109 -7.15 7.17 -1.41
CA ASN A 109 -5.80 7.26 -1.95
C ASN A 109 -4.93 8.10 -1.01
N PRO A 110 -3.82 7.56 -0.49
CA PRO A 110 -2.97 8.25 0.47
C PRO A 110 -2.38 9.56 -0.08
N LEU A 111 -2.16 9.67 -1.40
CA LEU A 111 -1.70 10.91 -2.04
C LEU A 111 -2.66 12.09 -1.86
N TRP A 112 -3.95 11.80 -1.73
CA TRP A 112 -5.00 12.81 -1.60
C TRP A 112 -5.52 12.97 -0.18
N PHE A 113 -5.09 12.09 0.73
CA PHE A 113 -5.61 12.03 2.09
C PHE A 113 -5.43 13.34 2.85
N HIS A 114 -4.27 13.98 2.75
CA HIS A 114 -4.02 15.28 3.39
C HIS A 114 -4.87 16.41 2.84
N LYS A 115 -5.17 16.40 1.53
CA LYS A 115 -6.09 17.38 0.92
C LYS A 115 -7.50 17.20 1.46
N LEU A 116 -7.95 15.96 1.60
CA LEU A 116 -9.25 15.64 2.19
C LEU A 116 -9.30 16.04 3.67
N GLN A 117 -8.24 15.77 4.44
CA GLN A 117 -8.13 16.25 5.82
C GLN A 117 -8.19 17.78 5.92
N SER A 118 -7.56 18.49 4.98
CA SER A 118 -7.61 19.94 4.92
C SER A 118 -9.02 20.46 4.64
N ALA A 119 -9.78 19.79 3.77
CA ALA A 119 -11.16 20.15 3.44
C ALA A 119 -12.11 19.91 4.61
N LEU A 120 -12.11 18.71 5.18
CA LEU A 120 -13.06 18.27 6.20
C LEU A 120 -12.62 18.60 7.63
N SER A 121 -11.35 18.71 7.92
CA SER A 121 -10.58 18.61 9.15
C SER A 121 -10.29 17.16 9.57
N LYS A 122 -9.15 16.94 10.25
CA LYS A 122 -8.72 15.62 10.72
C LYS A 122 -9.80 14.95 11.57
N LYS A 123 -10.35 15.66 12.56
CA LYS A 123 -11.37 15.13 13.47
C LYS A 123 -12.65 14.73 12.75
N ASN A 124 -13.13 15.51 11.78
CA ASN A 124 -14.35 15.18 11.04
C ASN A 124 -14.12 13.96 10.14
N LEU A 125 -13.01 13.90 9.43
CA LEU A 125 -12.67 12.76 8.59
C LEU A 125 -12.57 11.48 9.42
N GLU A 126 -11.85 11.50 10.54
CA GLU A 126 -11.76 10.36 11.46
C GLU A 126 -13.14 9.93 11.98
N ASN A 127 -14.00 10.89 12.33
CA ASN A 127 -15.36 10.58 12.77
C ASN A 127 -16.23 9.95 11.68
N ILE A 128 -16.01 10.31 10.41
CA ILE A 128 -16.76 9.74 9.28
C ILE A 128 -16.30 8.31 9.01
N ILE A 129 -14.98 8.10 8.89
CA ILE A 129 -14.40 6.82 8.47
C ILE A 129 -14.30 5.80 9.62
N SER A 130 -14.27 6.27 10.87
CA SER A 130 -14.16 5.36 12.00
C SER A 130 -15.40 4.49 12.13
N ASN A 131 -15.18 3.19 12.16
CA ASN A 131 -16.23 2.23 12.49
C ASN A 131 -16.08 1.85 13.96
N LYS A 132 -16.72 2.60 14.83
CA LYS A 132 -16.76 2.31 16.28
C LYS A 132 -17.85 1.32 16.66
N ASN A 133 -18.30 0.49 15.73
CA ASN A 133 -19.21 -0.59 16.05
C ASN A 133 -18.43 -1.68 16.80
N ILE A 134 -18.79 -1.93 18.04
CA ILE A 134 -18.25 -3.05 18.81
C ILE A 134 -19.11 -4.28 18.51
N ILE A 135 -18.46 -5.32 18.00
CA ILE A 135 -19.06 -6.65 17.95
C ILE A 135 -19.07 -7.18 19.38
N THR A 136 -20.23 -7.25 19.99
CA THR A 136 -20.38 -7.92 21.29
C THR A 136 -20.30 -9.43 21.11
N SER A 137 -19.96 -10.17 22.18
CA SER A 137 -19.90 -11.64 22.22
C SER A 137 -21.16 -12.34 21.70
N ASN A 138 -22.27 -11.64 21.61
CA ASN A 138 -23.54 -12.13 21.08
C ASN A 138 -23.81 -11.77 19.61
N GLY A 139 -22.78 -11.29 18.87
CA GLY A 139 -22.93 -10.93 17.46
C GLY A 139 -23.75 -9.67 17.20
N ILE A 140 -24.17 -8.95 18.23
CA ILE A 140 -24.97 -7.73 18.10
C ILE A 140 -24.04 -6.53 17.98
N LEU A 141 -24.12 -5.82 16.87
CA LEU A 141 -23.48 -4.53 16.69
C LEU A 141 -24.12 -3.49 17.62
N ARG A 142 -23.40 -3.09 18.66
CA ARG A 142 -23.73 -1.88 19.41
C ARG A 142 -22.85 -0.74 18.89
N ARG A 143 -23.49 0.35 18.48
CA ARG A 143 -22.79 1.63 18.25
C ARG A 143 -22.23 2.09 19.59
N TYR A 144 -20.92 2.35 19.63
CA TYR A 144 -20.31 2.99 20.78
C TYR A 144 -20.79 4.44 20.83
N ASN A 145 -21.54 4.81 21.90
CA ASN A 145 -22.06 6.14 22.23
C ASN A 145 -23.41 6.54 21.62
N ASP A 146 -24.47 5.98 22.14
CA ASP A 146 -25.78 6.69 22.19
C ASP A 146 -25.81 7.78 23.29
N GLU A 147 -24.72 7.92 24.08
CA GLU A 147 -24.70 8.78 25.29
C GLU A 147 -23.93 10.11 25.15
N ILE A 148 -23.31 10.41 24.03
CA ILE A 148 -22.69 11.73 23.84
C ILE A 148 -23.63 12.59 23.04
N GLU A 149 -24.15 13.67 23.64
CA GLU A 149 -24.80 14.79 22.96
C GLU A 149 -23.88 15.44 21.93
N VAL A 150 -23.70 14.79 20.80
CA VAL A 150 -23.10 15.38 19.61
C VAL A 150 -24.18 16.22 18.95
N LYS A 151 -23.89 17.50 18.67
CA LYS A 151 -24.81 18.41 17.98
C LYS A 151 -25.50 17.67 16.84
N LYS A 152 -26.83 17.53 16.91
CA LYS A 152 -27.68 16.75 15.98
C LYS A 152 -27.39 16.91 14.48
N SER A 153 -26.78 18.03 14.10
CA SER A 153 -26.40 18.33 12.72
C SER A 153 -25.17 17.55 12.18
N MET A 154 -24.37 16.91 13.04
CA MET A 154 -23.20 16.11 12.62
C MET A 154 -23.43 14.60 12.67
N LEU A 155 -24.52 14.17 13.33
CA LEU A 155 -24.78 12.75 13.55
C LEU A 155 -25.09 11.95 12.28
N LYS A 156 -25.61 12.62 11.23
CA LYS A 156 -26.00 11.94 9.98
C LYS A 156 -24.83 11.17 9.34
N TYR A 157 -23.60 11.70 9.44
CA TYR A 157 -22.43 11.14 8.78
C TYR A 157 -21.36 10.66 9.76
N HIS A 158 -21.69 10.45 11.01
CA HIS A 158 -20.75 9.99 12.02
C HIS A 158 -20.68 8.48 12.07
N ASN A 159 -19.46 7.91 12.10
CA ASN A 159 -19.20 6.47 12.18
C ASN A 159 -19.89 5.64 11.06
N ILE A 160 -19.97 6.20 9.86
CA ILE A 160 -20.58 5.48 8.73
C ILE A 160 -19.60 4.48 8.07
N GLY A 161 -18.30 4.67 8.28
CA GLY A 161 -17.25 3.85 7.67
C GLY A 161 -16.92 4.24 6.24
N LEU A 162 -15.83 3.66 5.71
CA LEU A 162 -15.28 4.02 4.40
C LEU A 162 -16.22 3.70 3.24
N GLN A 163 -16.89 2.56 3.26
CA GLN A 163 -17.77 2.16 2.16
C GLN A 163 -18.95 3.13 2.03
N ALA A 164 -19.65 3.41 3.14
CA ALA A 164 -20.75 4.36 3.13
C ALA A 164 -20.28 5.80 2.83
N PHE A 165 -19.04 6.16 3.20
CA PHE A 165 -18.45 7.42 2.81
C PHE A 165 -18.21 7.51 1.30
N TYR A 166 -17.73 6.44 0.68
CA TYR A 166 -17.56 6.36 -0.77
C TYR A 166 -18.90 6.50 -1.52
N GLU A 167 -19.91 5.77 -1.08
CA GLU A 167 -21.26 5.77 -1.70
C GLU A 167 -21.94 7.13 -1.60
N ASN A 168 -21.81 7.80 -0.47
CA ASN A 168 -22.43 9.12 -0.22
C ASN A 168 -21.44 10.29 -0.34
N PHE A 169 -20.33 10.08 -1.02
CA PHE A 169 -19.20 11.03 -1.05
C PHE A 169 -19.64 12.44 -1.45
N GLU A 170 -20.33 12.57 -2.55
CA GLU A 170 -20.75 13.87 -3.10
C GLU A 170 -21.71 14.60 -2.15
N GLU A 171 -22.70 13.91 -1.60
CA GLU A 171 -23.65 14.49 -0.63
C GLU A 171 -22.93 15.00 0.62
N ILE A 172 -21.98 14.24 1.15
CA ILE A 172 -21.19 14.60 2.32
C ILE A 172 -20.31 15.82 2.01
N MET A 173 -19.65 15.83 0.85
CA MET A 173 -18.79 16.95 0.45
C MET A 173 -19.60 18.23 0.26
N GLU A 174 -20.77 18.18 -0.38
CA GLU A 174 -21.69 19.31 -0.53
C GLU A 174 -22.18 19.83 0.84
N TYR A 175 -22.45 18.94 1.78
CA TYR A 175 -22.80 19.36 3.15
C TYR A 175 -21.70 20.16 3.80
N PHE A 176 -20.41 19.73 3.67
CA PHE A 176 -19.26 20.47 4.21
C PHE A 176 -18.99 21.75 3.44
N LYS A 177 -19.23 21.79 2.14
CA LYS A 177 -19.13 23.00 1.31
C LYS A 177 -20.06 24.11 1.80
N LYS A 178 -21.32 23.77 2.07
CA LYS A 178 -22.29 24.71 2.64
C LYS A 178 -21.88 25.24 4.01
N LYS A 179 -21.20 24.41 4.82
CA LYS A 179 -20.70 24.79 6.15
C LYS A 179 -19.41 25.60 6.13
N LYS A 180 -18.52 25.34 5.17
CA LYS A 180 -17.15 25.90 5.11
C LYS A 180 -16.92 26.61 3.77
N LYS A 181 -17.58 27.73 3.57
CA LYS A 181 -17.50 28.53 2.32
C LYS A 181 -16.06 28.84 1.87
N ILE A 182 -15.12 29.04 2.80
CA ILE A 182 -13.71 29.36 2.52
C ILE A 182 -12.97 28.23 1.78
N LYS A 183 -13.47 27.00 1.82
CA LYS A 183 -12.84 25.82 1.20
C LYS A 183 -13.69 25.25 0.06
N ALA A 184 -14.61 26.01 -0.48
CA ALA A 184 -15.52 25.57 -1.54
C ALA A 184 -14.76 25.04 -2.75
N ASP A 185 -13.78 25.78 -3.27
CA ASP A 185 -12.98 25.41 -4.45
C ASP A 185 -12.19 24.11 -4.23
N LEU A 186 -11.64 23.91 -3.02
CA LEU A 186 -10.96 22.66 -2.68
C LEU A 186 -11.93 21.48 -2.68
N ILE A 187 -13.13 21.68 -2.15
CA ILE A 187 -14.17 20.65 -2.11
C ILE A 187 -14.62 20.31 -3.52
N ASP A 188 -14.84 21.30 -4.39
CA ASP A 188 -15.18 21.08 -5.80
C ASP A 188 -14.10 20.27 -6.52
N THR A 189 -12.83 20.65 -6.33
CA THR A 189 -11.70 19.88 -6.86
C THR A 189 -11.69 18.43 -6.37
N LEU A 190 -12.06 18.16 -5.13
CA LEU A 190 -12.12 16.78 -4.59
C LEU A 190 -13.31 16.00 -5.17
N ILE A 191 -14.45 16.64 -5.41
CA ILE A 191 -15.61 16.02 -6.05
C ILE A 191 -15.28 15.65 -7.49
N GLU A 192 -14.70 16.57 -8.26
CA GLU A 192 -14.30 16.37 -9.66
C GLU A 192 -13.27 15.25 -9.84
N ASN A 193 -12.47 14.99 -8.82
CA ASN A 193 -11.41 13.96 -8.84
C ASN A 193 -11.73 12.74 -7.98
N LYS A 194 -13.01 12.42 -7.81
CA LYS A 194 -13.47 11.28 -7.00
C LYS A 194 -12.84 9.95 -7.42
N ASP A 195 -12.69 9.73 -8.71
CA ASP A 195 -12.11 8.53 -9.32
C ASP A 195 -10.61 8.32 -8.99
N ILE A 196 -9.89 9.41 -8.73
CA ILE A 196 -8.47 9.38 -8.32
C ILE A 196 -8.35 9.37 -6.78
N LEU A 197 -9.29 10.02 -6.11
CA LEU A 197 -9.35 10.10 -4.64
C LEU A 197 -9.61 8.72 -4.03
N TRP A 198 -10.41 7.90 -4.70
CA TRP A 198 -10.78 6.56 -4.26
C TRP A 198 -10.10 5.50 -5.09
N THR A 199 -9.48 4.52 -4.45
CA THR A 199 -8.79 3.44 -5.13
C THR A 199 -9.08 2.08 -4.48
N SER A 200 -9.05 1.04 -5.28
CA SER A 200 -9.00 -0.35 -4.79
C SER A 200 -7.60 -0.94 -4.86
N LYS A 201 -6.61 -0.18 -5.35
CA LYS A 201 -5.25 -0.65 -5.59
C LYS A 201 -4.24 0.16 -4.80
N ILE A 202 -3.30 -0.53 -4.16
CA ILE A 202 -2.16 0.10 -3.47
C ILE A 202 -0.87 -0.53 -3.98
N PRO A 203 0.09 0.27 -4.47
CA PRO A 203 1.37 -0.25 -4.95
C PRO A 203 2.26 -0.73 -3.82
N VAL A 204 2.96 -1.81 -4.09
CA VAL A 204 4.01 -2.38 -3.24
C VAL A 204 5.28 -2.46 -4.07
N TYR A 205 6.24 -1.63 -3.73
CA TYR A 205 7.50 -1.52 -4.47
C TYR A 205 8.33 -2.81 -4.42
N SER A 206 9.28 -2.93 -5.34
CA SER A 206 10.27 -4.00 -5.38
C SER A 206 10.95 -4.23 -4.03
N THR A 207 11.33 -5.46 -3.76
CA THR A 207 12.04 -5.88 -2.54
C THR A 207 13.37 -5.17 -2.35
N VAL A 208 14.01 -4.70 -3.43
CA VAL A 208 15.23 -3.88 -3.40
C VAL A 208 15.05 -2.61 -2.56
N LEU A 209 13.89 -1.98 -2.66
CA LEU A 209 13.56 -0.77 -1.89
C LEU A 209 13.09 -1.07 -0.47
N ARG A 210 12.99 -2.34 -0.10
CA ARG A 210 12.53 -2.84 1.19
C ARG A 210 13.49 -3.89 1.76
N PRO A 211 14.76 -3.53 2.04
CA PRO A 211 15.76 -4.49 2.47
C PRO A 211 15.37 -5.18 3.77
N GLN A 212 15.75 -6.43 3.87
CA GLN A 212 15.68 -7.21 5.11
C GLN A 212 17.06 -7.29 5.74
N GLY A 213 17.12 -7.23 7.06
CA GLY A 213 18.35 -7.48 7.79
C GLY A 213 18.32 -8.86 8.43
N LEU A 214 19.44 -9.57 8.28
CA LEU A 214 19.71 -10.79 9.05
C LEU A 214 20.77 -10.46 10.09
N THR A 215 20.44 -10.57 11.36
CA THR A 215 21.42 -10.59 12.45
C THR A 215 21.69 -12.05 12.83
N ALA A 216 22.76 -12.31 13.57
CA ALA A 216 23.11 -13.67 14.00
C ALA A 216 21.98 -14.37 14.79
N GLU A 217 21.09 -13.60 15.40
CA GLU A 217 20.04 -14.10 16.28
C GLU A 217 18.61 -13.85 15.77
N SER A 218 18.39 -12.93 14.82
CA SER A 218 17.05 -12.57 14.40
C SER A 218 16.99 -12.01 12.97
N PHE A 219 15.85 -12.27 12.36
CA PHE A 219 15.47 -11.73 11.08
C PHE A 219 14.67 -10.44 11.32
N TYR A 220 15.05 -9.34 10.69
CA TYR A 220 14.28 -8.14 10.87
C TYR A 220 13.76 -7.57 9.55
N PHE A 221 12.49 -7.18 9.57
CA PHE A 221 11.80 -6.61 8.43
C PHE A 221 11.88 -5.08 8.45
N SER A 222 11.88 -4.48 7.28
CA SER A 222 11.75 -3.03 7.15
C SER A 222 10.45 -2.54 7.81
N SER A 223 10.43 -1.28 8.24
CA SER A 223 9.23 -0.64 8.79
C SER A 223 8.07 -0.63 7.77
N VAL A 224 8.39 -0.61 6.48
CA VAL A 224 7.45 -0.67 5.36
C VAL A 224 6.79 -2.05 5.30
N ASP A 225 7.55 -3.14 5.37
CA ASP A 225 7.01 -4.50 5.36
C ASP A 225 6.10 -4.79 6.55
N LYS A 226 6.41 -4.21 7.73
CA LYS A 226 5.54 -4.30 8.90
C LYS A 226 4.13 -3.73 8.68
N GLN A 227 3.94 -2.89 7.66
CA GLN A 227 2.62 -2.43 7.24
C GLN A 227 2.05 -3.27 6.08
N ILE A 228 2.89 -3.69 5.13
CA ILE A 228 2.48 -4.45 3.95
C ILE A 228 1.92 -5.82 4.35
N TYR A 229 2.56 -6.55 5.26
CA TYR A 229 2.10 -7.88 5.67
C TYR A 229 0.69 -7.89 6.26
N PRO A 230 0.35 -7.06 7.25
CA PRO A 230 -1.03 -7.00 7.72
C PRO A 230 -2.01 -6.51 6.65
N LEU A 231 -1.59 -5.61 5.75
CA LEU A 231 -2.43 -5.16 4.63
C LEU A 231 -2.74 -6.31 3.68
N THR A 232 -1.75 -7.14 3.35
CA THR A 232 -1.97 -8.35 2.54
C THR A 232 -2.96 -9.30 3.21
N ALA A 233 -2.81 -9.54 4.51
CA ALA A 233 -3.77 -10.36 5.26
C ALA A 233 -5.18 -9.76 5.23
N ILE A 234 -5.31 -8.44 5.36
CA ILE A 234 -6.60 -7.77 5.27
C ILE A 234 -7.22 -7.94 3.87
N THR A 235 -6.45 -7.80 2.78
CA THR A 235 -7.00 -7.97 1.42
C THR A 235 -7.50 -9.39 1.16
N ILE A 236 -6.84 -10.39 1.74
CA ILE A 236 -7.25 -11.80 1.65
C ILE A 236 -8.51 -12.04 2.48
N ASN A 237 -8.54 -11.52 3.72
CA ASN A 237 -9.67 -11.69 4.61
C ASN A 237 -10.92 -10.97 4.08
N LEU A 238 -10.78 -9.80 3.46
CA LEU A 238 -11.90 -9.08 2.85
C LEU A 238 -12.65 -9.89 1.79
N LYS A 239 -11.97 -10.81 1.09
CA LYS A 239 -12.62 -11.70 0.11
C LYS A 239 -13.58 -12.71 0.75
N LYS A 240 -13.41 -12.99 2.05
CA LYS A 240 -14.18 -13.98 2.81
C LYS A 240 -15.00 -13.34 3.95
N ALA A 241 -14.84 -12.04 4.15
CA ALA A 241 -15.44 -11.32 5.27
C ALA A 241 -16.96 -11.23 5.15
N SER A 242 -17.63 -11.34 6.28
CA SER A 242 -19.05 -11.03 6.37
C SER A 242 -19.29 -9.52 6.19
N PRO A 243 -20.48 -9.09 5.74
CA PRO A 243 -20.81 -7.66 5.58
C PRO A 243 -20.61 -6.84 6.87
N ILE A 244 -20.65 -7.48 8.02
CA ILE A 244 -20.47 -6.86 9.33
C ILE A 244 -18.99 -6.55 9.61
N GLU A 245 -18.08 -7.40 9.14
CA GLU A 245 -16.64 -7.27 9.37
C GLU A 245 -15.95 -6.33 8.37
N VAL A 246 -16.53 -6.21 7.17
CA VAL A 246 -15.96 -5.38 6.08
C VAL A 246 -15.61 -3.95 6.54
N PRO A 247 -16.48 -3.20 7.22
CA PRO A 247 -16.15 -1.84 7.65
C PRO A 247 -14.96 -1.78 8.60
N LEU A 248 -14.77 -2.80 9.44
CA LEU A 248 -13.63 -2.88 10.36
C LEU A 248 -12.33 -3.12 9.59
N TYR A 249 -12.34 -4.07 8.66
CA TYR A 249 -11.16 -4.34 7.82
C TYR A 249 -10.79 -3.14 6.96
N LEU A 250 -11.75 -2.44 6.36
CA LEU A 250 -11.50 -1.23 5.57
C LEU A 250 -10.92 -0.10 6.42
N TYR A 251 -11.41 0.09 7.63
CA TYR A 251 -10.87 1.10 8.55
C TYR A 251 -9.43 0.78 8.94
N GLN A 252 -9.15 -0.48 9.31
CA GLN A 252 -7.79 -0.93 9.61
C GLN A 252 -6.86 -0.80 8.40
N ALA A 253 -7.35 -1.15 7.21
CA ALA A 253 -6.61 -0.98 5.97
C ALA A 253 -6.22 0.49 5.73
N GLN A 254 -7.18 1.42 5.89
CA GLN A 254 -6.92 2.85 5.70
C GLN A 254 -5.86 3.38 6.65
N LEU A 255 -5.91 3.02 7.93
CA LEU A 255 -4.91 3.42 8.92
C LEU A 255 -3.51 2.93 8.54
N ARG A 256 -3.41 1.69 8.08
CA ARG A 256 -2.13 1.09 7.67
C ARG A 256 -1.62 1.65 6.35
N VAL A 257 -2.49 1.92 5.39
CA VAL A 257 -2.13 2.56 4.12
C VAL A 257 -1.59 3.97 4.37
N ASN A 258 -2.24 4.75 5.23
CA ASN A 258 -1.74 6.07 5.60
C ASN A 258 -0.35 5.95 6.26
N LYS A 259 -0.19 5.03 7.20
CA LYS A 259 1.12 4.77 7.85
C LYS A 259 2.19 4.32 6.86
N LEU A 260 1.83 3.43 5.93
CA LEU A 260 2.72 2.98 4.86
C LEU A 260 3.18 4.15 4.01
N TRP A 261 2.26 5.05 3.68
CA TRP A 261 2.57 6.22 2.87
C TRP A 261 3.50 7.20 3.61
N ASP A 262 3.23 7.47 4.89
CA ASP A 262 4.10 8.31 5.72
C ASP A 262 5.52 7.74 5.80
N LEU A 263 5.67 6.42 5.94
CA LEU A 263 6.96 5.74 5.94
C LEU A 263 7.68 5.86 4.58
N ASN A 264 6.95 5.66 3.47
CA ASN A 264 7.52 5.82 2.13
C ASN A 264 7.95 7.27 1.88
N PHE A 265 7.15 8.23 2.32
CA PHE A 265 7.50 9.65 2.19
C PHE A 265 8.73 10.00 3.00
N ALA A 266 8.87 9.46 4.21
CA ALA A 266 10.06 9.65 5.05
C ALA A 266 11.35 9.08 4.42
N LEU A 267 11.25 8.03 3.58
CA LEU A 267 12.40 7.51 2.83
C LEU A 267 12.84 8.44 1.69
N ILE A 268 11.92 9.26 1.16
CA ILE A 268 12.18 10.14 0.02
C ILE A 268 12.59 11.53 0.51
N ASP A 269 11.89 12.05 1.51
CA ASP A 269 12.03 13.40 2.04
C ASP A 269 12.86 13.43 3.34
N GLY A 270 13.26 14.63 3.73
CA GLY A 270 13.98 14.86 4.98
C GLY A 270 15.51 14.85 4.83
N LYS A 271 16.20 14.98 5.99
CA LYS A 271 17.66 15.15 6.04
C LYS A 271 18.42 13.95 5.49
N ASP A 272 17.91 12.75 5.78
CA ASP A 272 18.49 11.46 5.37
C ASP A 272 17.73 10.85 4.19
N GLY A 273 16.78 11.58 3.61
CA GLY A 273 15.96 11.14 2.49
C GLY A 273 16.75 11.02 1.19
N TRP A 274 16.28 10.12 0.33
CA TRP A 274 16.95 9.79 -0.94
C TRP A 274 17.14 11.00 -1.86
N ILE A 275 16.18 11.91 -1.93
CA ILE A 275 16.29 13.13 -2.76
C ILE A 275 17.45 13.99 -2.27
N ARG A 276 17.53 14.22 -0.97
CA ARG A 276 18.58 15.09 -0.41
C ARG A 276 19.95 14.46 -0.51
N SER A 277 20.08 13.18 -0.19
CA SER A 277 21.37 12.49 -0.17
C SER A 277 21.90 12.16 -1.57
N ASN A 278 21.03 11.81 -2.54
CA ASN A 278 21.48 11.33 -3.85
C ASN A 278 21.21 12.31 -5.01
N VAL A 279 20.23 13.22 -4.88
CA VAL A 279 19.91 14.18 -5.93
C VAL A 279 20.51 15.54 -5.62
N LEU A 280 20.28 16.06 -4.39
CA LEU A 280 20.78 17.38 -4.00
C LEU A 280 22.20 17.34 -3.43
N GLY A 281 22.58 16.23 -2.79
CA GLY A 281 23.91 15.99 -2.22
C GLY A 281 24.90 15.32 -3.18
N GLY A 282 24.56 15.18 -4.46
CA GLY A 282 25.42 14.58 -5.47
C GLY A 282 26.75 15.34 -5.57
N GLN A 283 27.85 14.65 -5.31
CA GLN A 283 29.20 15.20 -5.54
C GLN A 283 29.51 15.07 -7.03
N TRP A 284 29.91 16.18 -7.64
CA TRP A 284 30.48 16.14 -8.98
C TRP A 284 31.89 15.56 -8.88
N ASN A 285 32.17 14.54 -9.66
CA ASN A 285 33.53 14.03 -9.79
C ASN A 285 34.46 15.19 -10.19
N TYR A 286 35.61 15.29 -9.53
CA TYR A 286 36.62 16.35 -9.69
C TYR A 286 36.31 17.71 -9.01
N THR A 287 35.30 17.84 -8.15
CA THR A 287 35.19 18.99 -7.28
C THR A 287 35.90 18.70 -5.97
N GLY A 288 37.04 19.36 -5.74
CA GLY A 288 37.69 19.37 -4.43
C GLY A 288 36.94 20.32 -3.49
N CYS A 289 36.72 19.91 -2.22
CA CYS A 289 36.44 20.86 -1.17
C CYS A 289 37.74 21.66 -0.89
N LEU A 290 37.72 22.95 -1.17
CA LEU A 290 38.67 23.91 -0.66
C LEU A 290 38.30 24.33 0.76
#